data_392f7dcd8f18c813e57b4585fd816cfb
#
_entry.id   392f7dcd8f18c813e57b4585fd816cfb
#
_cell.length_a   1.000
_cell.length_b   1.000
_cell.length_c   1.000
_cell.angle_alpha   90.00
_cell.angle_beta   90.00
_cell.angle_gamma   90.00
#
_symmetry.space_group_name_H-M   'P 1'
#
loop_
_entity.id
_entity.type
_entity.pdbx_description
1 polymer ?
#
loop_
_entity_poly.entity_id
_entity_poly.type
_entity_poly.pdbx_seq_one_letter_code
_entity_poly.pdbx_strand_id
1 'polypeptide(L)'
;MGVAFIMAVLASSDIPHPAIEALFTIDEETGMTGALELKGGMLSGKILLNIDTEDDDELTIGCAGGIDVTATRTISMVDAPAKSKGFELVLKGLSGGHSGMDINKGLGNANKLMNRILDRAGAMVRLASIDGGSLRNAIPRESLAEVVIHEDHVNAFEKLLHQVAAELIQEHATTDPDLELVWAEIDVPSEVLPKDVHESLITALYANPNGIYRLSPDINGLVQTSNNTARVELRDGILTVQCLTRSSVETEKMDLARAIVRNFEAMGCQVELGGNYPGWAPNPKSNILTTMSGLYRELFKEEPNINACHAGLECGILGTNYPDMELISFGPNIRGAHSPDEKCQVSSVQKSWTFFLATLENIPNV
;
A
#
# COMPACT_ATOMS: atom_id res chain seq x y z
N MET A 1 -20.89 5.27 -11.78
CA MET A 1 -22.30 4.92 -11.38
C MET A 1 -22.84 5.90 -10.37
N GLY A 2 -22.10 6.31 -9.32
CA GLY A 2 -22.57 7.25 -8.30
C GLY A 2 -23.16 8.54 -8.85
N VAL A 3 -22.48 9.19 -9.79
CA VAL A 3 -23.00 10.40 -10.47
C VAL A 3 -24.39 10.15 -11.08
N ALA A 4 -24.56 9.00 -11.77
CA ALA A 4 -25.85 8.66 -12.40
C ALA A 4 -26.96 8.45 -11.38
N PHE A 5 -26.67 7.80 -10.24
CA PHE A 5 -27.63 7.61 -9.14
C PHE A 5 -28.05 8.96 -8.53
N ILE A 6 -27.10 9.80 -8.22
CA ILE A 6 -27.35 11.15 -7.68
C ILE A 6 -28.20 11.97 -8.64
N MET A 7 -27.84 12.00 -9.92
CA MET A 7 -28.60 12.74 -10.94
C MET A 7 -30.02 12.21 -11.11
N ALA A 8 -30.23 10.89 -11.06
CA ALA A 8 -31.55 10.28 -11.15
C ALA A 8 -32.45 10.68 -9.97
N VAL A 9 -31.91 10.69 -8.74
CA VAL A 9 -32.66 11.15 -7.56
C VAL A 9 -32.99 12.63 -7.67
N LEU A 10 -32.04 13.48 -8.02
CA LEU A 10 -32.27 14.93 -8.17
C LEU A 10 -33.28 15.28 -9.28
N ALA A 11 -33.38 14.45 -10.31
CA ALA A 11 -34.34 14.64 -11.40
C ALA A 11 -35.74 14.08 -11.10
N SER A 12 -35.89 13.28 -10.05
CA SER A 12 -37.16 12.66 -9.67
C SER A 12 -37.99 13.60 -8.79
N SER A 13 -39.30 13.44 -8.85
CA SER A 13 -40.27 14.11 -7.97
C SER A 13 -41.04 13.13 -7.07
N ASP A 14 -40.79 11.82 -7.21
CA ASP A 14 -41.55 10.74 -6.57
C ASP A 14 -40.69 9.77 -5.77
N ILE A 15 -39.38 9.95 -5.76
CA ILE A 15 -38.47 9.17 -4.89
C ILE A 15 -38.50 9.77 -3.48
N PRO A 16 -38.90 8.99 -2.45
CA PRO A 16 -38.83 9.45 -1.07
C PRO A 16 -37.37 9.65 -0.62
N HIS A 17 -37.06 10.82 -0.06
CA HIS A 17 -35.74 11.11 0.48
C HIS A 17 -35.80 12.29 1.50
N PRO A 18 -34.85 12.36 2.45
CA PRO A 18 -34.68 13.55 3.31
C PRO A 18 -34.11 14.72 2.51
N ALA A 19 -33.78 15.82 3.18
CA ALA A 19 -32.98 16.89 2.55
C ALA A 19 -31.62 16.32 2.07
N ILE A 20 -31.26 16.58 0.81
CA ILE A 20 -30.07 16.04 0.14
C ILE A 20 -29.16 17.19 -0.28
N GLU A 21 -27.86 17.00 -0.05
CA GLU A 21 -26.79 17.75 -0.67
C GLU A 21 -26.05 16.80 -1.62
N ALA A 22 -25.95 17.14 -2.89
CA ALA A 22 -25.21 16.35 -3.87
C ALA A 22 -23.79 16.89 -4.00
N LEU A 23 -22.80 16.10 -3.60
CA LEU A 23 -21.41 16.42 -3.73
C LEU A 23 -20.79 15.70 -4.94
N PHE A 24 -20.17 16.45 -5.82
CA PHE A 24 -19.38 15.96 -6.94
C PHE A 24 -17.96 16.49 -6.80
N THR A 25 -17.01 15.61 -6.65
CA THR A 25 -15.59 15.92 -6.58
C THR A 25 -14.92 15.76 -7.94
N ILE A 26 -13.75 16.33 -8.10
CA ILE A 26 -12.92 16.19 -9.30
C ILE A 26 -11.60 15.53 -8.94
N ASP A 27 -10.98 14.89 -9.95
CA ASP A 27 -9.60 14.38 -9.88
C ASP A 27 -9.38 13.32 -8.78
N GLU A 28 -10.39 12.45 -8.55
CA GLU A 28 -10.27 11.37 -7.57
C GLU A 28 -9.14 10.41 -7.95
N GLU A 29 -9.09 9.96 -9.22
CA GLU A 29 -8.20 8.95 -9.77
C GLU A 29 -6.70 9.32 -9.72
N THR A 30 -6.37 10.62 -9.74
CA THR A 30 -4.98 11.07 -9.85
C THR A 30 -4.46 11.78 -8.59
N GLY A 31 -5.36 12.15 -7.64
CA GLY A 31 -4.88 12.83 -6.44
C GLY A 31 -5.94 13.28 -5.45
N MET A 32 -7.23 13.00 -5.70
CA MET A 32 -8.34 13.38 -4.83
C MET A 32 -8.36 14.89 -4.51
N THR A 33 -7.92 15.73 -5.44
CA THR A 33 -7.74 17.17 -5.22
C THR A 33 -9.06 17.87 -4.87
N GLY A 34 -10.18 17.44 -5.45
CA GLY A 34 -11.49 17.97 -5.13
C GLY A 34 -11.87 17.77 -3.67
N ALA A 35 -11.63 16.60 -3.11
CA ALA A 35 -11.87 16.30 -1.71
C ALA A 35 -10.87 17.03 -0.79
N LEU A 36 -9.59 17.09 -1.16
CA LEU A 36 -8.54 17.76 -0.39
C LEU A 36 -8.76 19.27 -0.25
N GLU A 37 -9.28 19.91 -1.30
CA GLU A 37 -9.53 21.35 -1.31
C GLU A 37 -10.92 21.73 -0.74
N LEU A 38 -11.81 20.76 -0.53
CA LEU A 38 -13.12 21.02 0.07
C LEU A 38 -12.95 21.42 1.53
N LYS A 39 -13.32 22.66 1.84
CA LYS A 39 -13.24 23.20 3.20
C LYS A 39 -14.45 22.75 4.03
N GLY A 40 -14.23 22.53 5.32
CA GLY A 40 -15.31 22.31 6.28
C GLY A 40 -16.33 23.44 6.30
N GLY A 41 -17.59 23.11 6.62
CA GLY A 41 -18.70 24.07 6.73
C GLY A 41 -19.42 24.38 5.41
N MET A 42 -19.07 23.75 4.30
CA MET A 42 -19.83 23.84 3.04
C MET A 42 -21.03 22.89 3.02
N LEU A 43 -20.90 21.72 3.65
CA LEU A 43 -21.97 20.73 3.76
C LEU A 43 -22.60 20.82 5.15
N SER A 44 -23.92 20.62 5.21
CA SER A 44 -24.71 20.57 6.45
C SER A 44 -25.22 19.17 6.78
N GLY A 45 -25.12 18.24 5.83
CA GLY A 45 -25.48 16.83 5.99
C GLY A 45 -24.72 16.16 7.13
N LYS A 46 -25.40 15.23 7.82
CA LYS A 46 -24.84 14.45 8.94
C LYS A 46 -24.43 13.04 8.53
N ILE A 47 -24.84 12.59 7.37
CA ILE A 47 -24.57 11.28 6.81
C ILE A 47 -24.05 11.47 5.39
N LEU A 48 -22.92 10.88 5.07
CA LEU A 48 -22.37 10.79 3.72
C LEU A 48 -22.57 9.38 3.18
N LEU A 49 -23.29 9.26 2.08
CA LEU A 49 -23.43 8.04 1.29
C LEU A 49 -22.46 8.14 0.10
N ASN A 50 -21.32 7.50 0.19
CA ASN A 50 -20.36 7.39 -0.91
C ASN A 50 -20.72 6.19 -1.78
N ILE A 51 -20.73 6.36 -3.12
CA ILE A 51 -21.09 5.29 -4.06
C ILE A 51 -19.85 4.96 -4.90
N ASP A 52 -18.87 4.31 -4.24
CA ASP A 52 -17.54 4.09 -4.78
C ASP A 52 -16.96 2.69 -4.49
N THR A 53 -17.69 1.84 -3.79
CA THR A 53 -17.31 0.45 -3.55
C THR A 53 -17.60 -0.41 -4.80
N GLU A 54 -16.76 -1.41 -5.06
CA GLU A 54 -16.74 -2.18 -6.30
C GLU A 54 -17.42 -3.56 -6.20
N ASP A 55 -17.98 -3.89 -5.05
CA ASP A 55 -18.74 -5.12 -4.79
C ASP A 55 -20.09 -4.80 -4.16
N ASP A 56 -21.19 -5.37 -4.72
CA ASP A 56 -22.56 -5.00 -4.35
C ASP A 56 -23.07 -5.66 -3.08
N ASP A 57 -22.26 -6.45 -2.43
CA ASP A 57 -22.48 -7.04 -1.12
C ASP A 57 -21.65 -6.37 -0.02
N GLU A 58 -20.85 -5.39 -0.35
CA GLU A 58 -19.99 -4.68 0.61
C GLU A 58 -20.61 -3.38 1.16
N LEU A 59 -20.40 -3.20 2.47
CA LEU A 59 -20.58 -1.93 3.17
C LEU A 59 -19.21 -1.53 3.74
N THR A 60 -18.55 -0.59 3.09
CA THR A 60 -17.24 -0.11 3.52
C THR A 60 -17.40 1.00 4.54
N ILE A 61 -16.79 0.83 5.71
CA ILE A 61 -16.91 1.72 6.87
C ILE A 61 -15.58 2.33 7.31
N GLY A 62 -14.54 2.15 6.52
CA GLY A 62 -13.21 2.67 6.82
C GLY A 62 -12.25 2.55 5.64
N CYS A 63 -11.20 3.35 5.65
CA CYS A 63 -10.12 3.24 4.67
C CYS A 63 -8.77 3.62 5.26
N ALA A 64 -7.68 3.16 4.66
CA ALA A 64 -6.36 3.56 5.10
C ALA A 64 -5.94 4.90 4.47
N GLY A 65 -5.40 5.78 5.28
CA GLY A 65 -4.56 6.88 4.81
C GLY A 65 -3.17 6.39 4.43
N GLY A 66 -2.38 7.27 3.84
CA GLY A 66 -1.00 6.98 3.46
C GLY A 66 -0.05 8.12 3.76
N ILE A 67 1.22 7.78 3.91
CA ILE A 67 2.32 8.75 3.99
C ILE A 67 3.59 8.15 3.38
N ASP A 68 4.22 8.93 2.54
CA ASP A 68 5.50 8.59 1.92
C ASP A 68 6.65 8.91 2.86
N VAL A 69 7.59 7.98 2.98
CA VAL A 69 8.89 8.22 3.62
C VAL A 69 9.99 8.04 2.59
N THR A 70 10.78 9.09 2.35
CA THR A 70 11.91 9.07 1.42
C THR A 70 13.20 9.34 2.19
N ALA A 71 14.08 8.35 2.26
CA ALA A 71 15.40 8.48 2.84
C ALA A 71 16.44 8.58 1.72
N THR A 72 17.31 9.60 1.78
CA THR A 72 18.38 9.83 0.79
C THR A 72 19.72 10.07 1.49
N ARG A 73 20.80 9.56 0.87
CA ARG A 73 22.15 9.80 1.34
C ARG A 73 23.12 9.83 0.17
N THR A 74 23.95 10.89 0.08
CA THR A 74 25.11 10.90 -0.81
C THR A 74 26.28 10.24 -0.10
N ILE A 75 26.91 9.27 -0.73
CA ILE A 75 27.96 8.43 -0.16
C ILE A 75 29.20 8.58 -1.03
N SER A 76 30.33 8.89 -0.39
CA SER A 76 31.64 8.80 -1.07
C SER A 76 32.01 7.33 -1.21
N MET A 77 31.92 6.81 -2.43
CA MET A 77 32.33 5.45 -2.76
C MET A 77 33.82 5.29 -2.57
N VAL A 78 34.28 4.04 -2.43
CA VAL A 78 35.71 3.69 -2.32
C VAL A 78 36.11 2.71 -3.40
N ASP A 79 37.37 2.71 -3.79
CA ASP A 79 37.89 1.76 -4.79
C ASP A 79 37.56 0.30 -4.39
N ALA A 80 37.20 -0.49 -5.39
CA ALA A 80 37.02 -1.92 -5.21
C ALA A 80 38.31 -2.60 -4.71
N PRO A 81 38.22 -3.55 -3.77
CA PRO A 81 39.40 -4.25 -3.27
C PRO A 81 40.15 -4.95 -4.39
N ALA A 82 41.52 -4.99 -4.31
CA ALA A 82 42.31 -5.74 -5.24
C ALA A 82 41.99 -7.25 -5.17
N LYS A 83 42.25 -7.99 -6.25
CA LYS A 83 41.97 -9.42 -6.38
C LYS A 83 40.51 -9.79 -6.16
N SER A 84 39.64 -8.99 -6.70
CA SER A 84 38.18 -9.17 -6.59
C SER A 84 37.59 -9.62 -7.93
N LYS A 85 36.41 -10.26 -7.83
CA LYS A 85 35.46 -10.57 -8.90
C LYS A 85 34.20 -9.74 -8.71
N GLY A 86 33.58 -9.32 -9.82
CA GLY A 86 32.26 -8.69 -9.84
C GLY A 86 31.17 -9.72 -10.07
N PHE A 87 30.06 -9.59 -9.37
CA PHE A 87 28.85 -10.39 -9.59
C PHE A 87 27.63 -9.51 -9.65
N GLU A 88 26.76 -9.79 -10.61
CA GLU A 88 25.39 -9.29 -10.65
C GLU A 88 24.47 -10.35 -10.05
N LEU A 89 23.62 -9.92 -9.12
CA LEU A 89 22.56 -10.74 -8.51
C LEU A 89 21.22 -10.19 -8.97
N VAL A 90 20.34 -11.05 -9.49
CA VAL A 90 19.00 -10.70 -9.92
C VAL A 90 18.01 -11.59 -9.20
N LEU A 91 17.21 -11.00 -8.31
CA LEU A 91 16.05 -11.63 -7.70
C LEU A 91 14.81 -11.17 -8.46
N LYS A 92 14.05 -12.09 -9.02
CA LYS A 92 12.89 -11.81 -9.89
C LYS A 92 11.81 -12.89 -9.76
N GLY A 93 10.72 -12.72 -10.52
CA GLY A 93 9.64 -13.70 -10.58
C GLY A 93 8.69 -13.65 -9.38
N LEU A 94 8.80 -12.62 -8.52
CA LEU A 94 7.83 -12.44 -7.46
C LEU A 94 6.50 -11.91 -8.02
N SER A 95 5.40 -12.31 -7.38
CA SER A 95 4.05 -11.97 -7.79
C SER A 95 3.79 -10.46 -7.73
N GLY A 96 4.31 -9.80 -6.71
CA GLY A 96 4.03 -8.39 -6.45
C GLY A 96 2.55 -8.17 -6.17
N GLY A 97 2.13 -6.91 -6.12
CA GLY A 97 0.74 -6.53 -5.87
C GLY A 97 0.63 -5.10 -5.38
N HIS A 98 -0.60 -4.67 -5.09
CA HIS A 98 -0.86 -3.35 -4.50
C HIS A 98 -0.45 -3.35 -3.02
N SER A 99 0.35 -2.37 -2.60
CA SER A 99 0.92 -2.29 -1.24
C SER A 99 -0.11 -2.07 -0.12
N GLY A 100 -1.35 -1.83 -0.46
CA GLY A 100 -2.49 -1.80 0.45
C GLY A 100 -3.32 -3.08 0.34
N MET A 101 -4.02 -3.28 -0.78
CA MET A 101 -4.99 -4.36 -0.96
C MET A 101 -4.38 -5.77 -0.89
N ASP A 102 -3.11 -5.92 -1.28
CA ASP A 102 -2.45 -7.23 -1.32
C ASP A 102 -1.44 -7.45 -0.20
N ILE A 103 -1.26 -6.48 0.71
CA ILE A 103 -0.24 -6.54 1.76
C ILE A 103 -0.45 -7.70 2.75
N ASN A 104 -1.69 -8.17 2.88
CA ASN A 104 -2.06 -9.29 3.73
C ASN A 104 -1.88 -10.67 3.08
N LYS A 105 -1.53 -10.73 1.79
CA LYS A 105 -1.39 -11.99 1.05
C LYS A 105 -0.06 -12.71 1.32
N GLY A 106 0.85 -12.11 2.07
CA GLY A 106 2.15 -12.69 2.39
C GLY A 106 3.13 -12.76 1.22
N LEU A 107 2.92 -11.90 0.21
CA LEU A 107 3.78 -11.81 -0.99
C LEU A 107 5.20 -11.38 -0.62
N GLY A 108 6.18 -11.93 -1.33
CA GLY A 108 7.58 -11.56 -1.18
C GLY A 108 7.84 -10.10 -1.57
N ASN A 109 8.68 -9.42 -0.79
CA ASN A 109 9.20 -8.10 -1.13
C ASN A 109 10.65 -8.23 -1.59
N ALA A 110 10.91 -8.03 -2.89
CA ALA A 110 12.23 -8.26 -3.48
C ALA A 110 13.35 -7.48 -2.81
N ASN A 111 13.10 -6.26 -2.32
CA ASN A 111 14.09 -5.45 -1.61
C ASN A 111 14.48 -6.08 -0.26
N LYS A 112 13.52 -6.61 0.47
CA LYS A 112 13.77 -7.30 1.75
C LYS A 112 14.50 -8.63 1.54
N LEU A 113 14.12 -9.36 0.50
CA LEU A 113 14.74 -10.65 0.17
C LEU A 113 16.18 -10.46 -0.36
N MET A 114 16.43 -9.45 -1.21
CA MET A 114 17.80 -9.10 -1.64
C MET A 114 18.65 -8.68 -0.44
N ASN A 115 18.11 -7.88 0.47
CA ASN A 115 18.83 -7.51 1.70
C ASN A 115 19.20 -8.74 2.53
N ARG A 116 18.32 -9.75 2.64
CA ARG A 116 18.62 -11.02 3.31
C ARG A 116 19.76 -11.77 2.63
N ILE A 117 19.83 -11.76 1.30
CA ILE A 117 20.93 -12.38 0.55
C ILE A 117 22.26 -11.68 0.88
N LEU A 118 22.26 -10.35 0.83
CA LEU A 118 23.44 -9.53 1.12
C LEU A 118 23.92 -9.69 2.57
N ASP A 119 23.00 -9.72 3.54
CA ASP A 119 23.31 -9.97 4.95
C ASP A 119 23.94 -11.34 5.18
N ARG A 120 23.37 -12.38 4.56
CA ARG A 120 23.92 -13.75 4.63
C ARG A 120 25.31 -13.85 4.02
N ALA A 121 25.59 -13.09 2.97
CA ALA A 121 26.92 -12.98 2.39
C ALA A 121 27.90 -12.23 3.30
N GLY A 122 27.43 -11.31 4.10
CA GLY A 122 28.16 -10.60 5.15
C GLY A 122 29.47 -9.99 4.65
N ALA A 123 30.57 -10.28 5.37
CA ALA A 123 31.89 -9.71 5.07
C ALA A 123 32.50 -10.20 3.74
N MET A 124 31.95 -11.23 3.09
CA MET A 124 32.45 -11.73 1.80
C MET A 124 32.20 -10.75 0.67
N VAL A 125 31.16 -9.93 0.76
CA VAL A 125 30.72 -9.03 -0.31
C VAL A 125 30.91 -7.56 0.03
N ARG A 126 31.04 -6.74 -1.01
CA ARG A 126 30.87 -5.28 -0.98
C ARG A 126 29.87 -4.88 -2.04
N LEU A 127 28.89 -4.08 -1.66
CA LEU A 127 27.86 -3.59 -2.56
C LEU A 127 28.42 -2.44 -3.41
N ALA A 128 28.30 -2.56 -4.72
CA ALA A 128 28.60 -1.51 -5.69
C ALA A 128 27.33 -0.75 -6.09
N SER A 129 26.25 -1.47 -6.41
CA SER A 129 24.96 -0.88 -6.76
C SER A 129 23.82 -1.78 -6.28
N ILE A 130 22.62 -1.19 -6.11
CA ILE A 130 21.36 -1.90 -5.92
C ILE A 130 20.24 -1.12 -6.60
N ASP A 131 19.34 -1.85 -7.26
CA ASP A 131 18.16 -1.29 -7.92
C ASP A 131 16.99 -2.26 -7.72
N GLY A 132 16.05 -1.90 -6.84
CA GLY A 132 14.92 -2.76 -6.54
C GLY A 132 13.62 -1.99 -6.35
N GLY A 133 12.55 -2.54 -6.96
CA GLY A 133 11.22 -1.96 -6.93
C GLY A 133 11.07 -0.72 -7.82
N SER A 134 9.87 -0.12 -7.81
CA SER A 134 9.55 1.02 -8.66
C SER A 134 8.55 1.98 -8.00
N LEU A 135 7.26 1.66 -8.05
CA LEU A 135 6.18 2.49 -7.52
C LEU A 135 5.98 2.27 -6.01
N ARG A 136 5.70 3.34 -5.28
CA ARG A 136 5.48 3.28 -3.82
C ARG A 136 4.30 2.41 -3.42
N ASN A 137 3.25 2.41 -4.23
CA ASN A 137 2.05 1.61 -3.98
C ASN A 137 2.13 0.17 -4.53
N ALA A 138 3.30 -0.27 -5.03
CA ALA A 138 3.52 -1.63 -5.51
C ALA A 138 4.49 -2.39 -4.58
N ILE A 139 4.18 -3.65 -4.29
CA ILE A 139 5.11 -4.58 -3.63
C ILE A 139 6.20 -4.94 -4.66
N PRO A 140 7.49 -4.73 -4.35
CA PRO A 140 8.58 -4.99 -5.30
C PRO A 140 8.63 -6.43 -5.79
N ARG A 141 8.67 -6.61 -7.12
CA ARG A 141 8.72 -7.92 -7.78
C ARG A 141 10.14 -8.38 -8.08
N GLU A 142 11.07 -7.44 -8.15
CA GLU A 142 12.46 -7.68 -8.53
C GLU A 142 13.41 -6.73 -7.82
N SER A 143 14.62 -7.19 -7.64
CA SER A 143 15.74 -6.41 -7.14
C SER A 143 17.03 -6.92 -7.76
N LEU A 144 17.87 -6.00 -8.21
CA LEU A 144 19.18 -6.25 -8.81
C LEU A 144 20.26 -5.67 -7.91
N ALA A 145 21.36 -6.37 -7.73
CA ALA A 145 22.51 -5.87 -6.98
C ALA A 145 23.82 -6.27 -7.65
N GLU A 146 24.74 -5.30 -7.76
CA GLU A 146 26.12 -5.59 -8.16
C GLU A 146 26.99 -5.61 -6.92
N VAL A 147 27.76 -6.67 -6.79
CA VAL A 147 28.65 -6.89 -5.64
C VAL A 147 30.06 -7.25 -6.07
N VAL A 148 31.00 -6.92 -5.21
CA VAL A 148 32.42 -7.27 -5.40
C VAL A 148 32.83 -8.22 -4.30
N ILE A 149 33.55 -9.30 -4.69
CA ILE A 149 33.93 -10.40 -3.82
C ILE A 149 35.43 -10.71 -4.03
N HIS A 150 36.19 -10.92 -2.94
CA HIS A 150 37.57 -11.34 -3.06
C HIS A 150 37.63 -12.74 -3.71
N GLU A 151 38.60 -12.97 -4.63
CA GLU A 151 38.72 -14.20 -5.42
C GLU A 151 38.71 -15.47 -4.55
N ASP A 152 39.31 -15.46 -3.35
CA ASP A 152 39.34 -16.58 -2.42
C ASP A 152 37.97 -16.97 -1.85
N HIS A 153 36.97 -16.10 -1.93
CA HIS A 153 35.65 -16.33 -1.36
C HIS A 153 34.60 -16.72 -2.40
N VAL A 154 34.91 -16.70 -3.69
CA VAL A 154 33.92 -16.94 -4.78
C VAL A 154 33.21 -18.30 -4.61
N ASN A 155 33.93 -19.39 -4.40
CA ASN A 155 33.30 -20.70 -4.23
C ASN A 155 32.37 -20.77 -2.99
N ALA A 156 32.75 -20.11 -1.90
CA ALA A 156 31.93 -20.05 -0.68
C ALA A 156 30.66 -19.22 -0.91
N PHE A 157 30.79 -18.13 -1.65
CA PHE A 157 29.70 -17.26 -2.01
C PHE A 157 28.68 -17.94 -2.93
N GLU A 158 29.11 -18.58 -4.01
CA GLU A 158 28.22 -19.33 -4.91
C GLU A 158 27.45 -20.44 -4.19
N LYS A 159 28.15 -21.18 -3.30
CA LYS A 159 27.49 -22.17 -2.45
C LYS A 159 26.43 -21.55 -1.54
N LEU A 160 26.71 -20.38 -0.98
CA LEU A 160 25.73 -19.62 -0.19
C LEU A 160 24.52 -19.22 -1.03
N LEU A 161 24.74 -18.69 -2.25
CA LEU A 161 23.66 -18.29 -3.15
C LEU A 161 22.74 -19.46 -3.49
N HIS A 162 23.29 -20.63 -3.82
CA HIS A 162 22.49 -21.84 -4.04
C HIS A 162 21.64 -22.21 -2.82
N GLN A 163 22.23 -22.13 -1.61
CA GLN A 163 21.52 -22.45 -0.38
C GLN A 163 20.39 -21.45 -0.13
N VAL A 164 20.65 -20.14 -0.21
CA VAL A 164 19.64 -19.10 0.04
C VAL A 164 18.56 -19.13 -1.03
N ALA A 165 18.91 -19.36 -2.30
CA ALA A 165 17.91 -19.51 -3.36
C ALA A 165 16.93 -20.66 -3.05
N ALA A 166 17.43 -21.83 -2.64
CA ALA A 166 16.58 -22.97 -2.29
C ALA A 166 15.67 -22.65 -1.08
N GLU A 167 16.19 -21.96 -0.06
CA GLU A 167 15.42 -21.52 1.10
C GLU A 167 14.29 -20.55 0.69
N LEU A 168 14.59 -19.51 -0.11
CA LEU A 168 13.62 -18.51 -0.56
C LEU A 168 12.51 -19.14 -1.43
N ILE A 169 12.89 -20.01 -2.38
CA ILE A 169 11.94 -20.74 -3.25
C ILE A 169 11.00 -21.59 -2.39
N GLN A 170 11.52 -22.29 -1.39
CA GLN A 170 10.70 -23.10 -0.50
C GLN A 170 9.75 -22.26 0.37
N GLU A 171 10.23 -21.14 0.94
CA GLU A 171 9.45 -20.25 1.79
C GLU A 171 8.31 -19.58 1.03
N HIS A 172 8.53 -19.23 -0.23
CA HIS A 172 7.60 -18.49 -1.07
C HIS A 172 6.86 -19.36 -2.11
N ALA A 173 6.97 -20.67 -2.04
CA ALA A 173 6.41 -21.59 -3.05
C ALA A 173 4.91 -21.39 -3.33
N THR A 174 4.13 -20.91 -2.34
CA THR A 174 2.68 -20.69 -2.47
C THR A 174 2.37 -19.28 -2.97
N THR A 175 3.11 -18.29 -2.53
CA THR A 175 2.80 -16.88 -2.82
C THR A 175 3.51 -16.36 -4.06
N ASP A 176 4.71 -16.86 -4.33
CA ASP A 176 5.60 -16.40 -5.40
C ASP A 176 6.25 -17.62 -6.10
N PRO A 177 5.44 -18.47 -6.77
CA PRO A 177 5.92 -19.75 -7.32
C PRO A 177 6.99 -19.61 -8.41
N ASP A 178 7.07 -18.45 -9.06
CA ASP A 178 8.04 -18.15 -10.11
C ASP A 178 9.29 -17.43 -9.58
N LEU A 179 9.45 -17.33 -8.24
CA LEU A 179 10.62 -16.70 -7.62
C LEU A 179 11.90 -17.39 -8.06
N GLU A 180 12.83 -16.59 -8.57
CA GLU A 180 14.13 -17.03 -9.04
C GLU A 180 15.23 -16.08 -8.56
N LEU A 181 16.34 -16.63 -8.09
CA LEU A 181 17.60 -15.92 -7.87
C LEU A 181 18.61 -16.35 -8.92
N VAL A 182 19.02 -15.41 -9.77
CA VAL A 182 20.03 -15.62 -10.83
C VAL A 182 21.26 -14.78 -10.51
N TRP A 183 22.45 -15.29 -10.84
CA TRP A 183 23.68 -14.51 -10.73
C TRP A 183 24.64 -14.82 -11.85
N ALA A 184 25.47 -13.84 -12.17
CA ALA A 184 26.52 -13.96 -13.18
C ALA A 184 27.78 -13.20 -12.78
N GLU A 185 28.95 -13.67 -13.17
CA GLU A 185 30.19 -12.89 -13.09
C GLU A 185 30.14 -11.76 -14.11
N ILE A 186 30.48 -10.56 -13.68
CA ILE A 186 30.55 -9.34 -14.48
C ILE A 186 31.92 -8.69 -14.36
N ASP A 187 32.21 -7.70 -15.16
CA ASP A 187 33.40 -6.86 -14.97
C ASP A 187 33.38 -6.27 -13.55
N VAL A 188 34.53 -6.21 -12.90
CA VAL A 188 34.62 -5.71 -11.53
C VAL A 188 34.23 -4.24 -11.47
N PRO A 189 33.17 -3.85 -10.76
CA PRO A 189 32.85 -2.45 -10.50
C PRO A 189 34.07 -1.72 -9.92
N SER A 190 34.33 -0.52 -10.41
CA SER A 190 35.50 0.26 -9.97
C SER A 190 35.39 0.71 -8.52
N GLU A 191 34.16 0.95 -8.05
CA GLU A 191 33.88 1.50 -6.73
C GLU A 191 32.79 0.68 -6.01
N VAL A 192 32.87 0.69 -4.67
CA VAL A 192 31.94 0.00 -3.78
C VAL A 192 31.61 0.87 -2.57
N LEU A 193 30.57 0.54 -1.83
CA LEU A 193 30.26 1.16 -0.54
C LEU A 193 31.43 0.98 0.45
N PRO A 194 31.79 2.00 1.23
CA PRO A 194 32.62 1.84 2.43
C PRO A 194 32.02 0.75 3.34
N LYS A 195 32.88 0.00 4.03
CA LYS A 195 32.46 -1.16 4.82
C LYS A 195 31.40 -0.82 5.85
N ASP A 196 31.62 0.21 6.60
CA ASP A 196 30.72 0.70 7.67
C ASP A 196 29.35 1.16 7.11
N VAL A 197 29.37 1.78 5.93
CA VAL A 197 28.12 2.21 5.25
C VAL A 197 27.37 1.00 4.71
N HIS A 198 28.06 0.00 4.13
CA HIS A 198 27.46 -1.25 3.69
C HIS A 198 26.76 -1.96 4.86
N GLU A 199 27.46 -2.16 5.97
CA GLU A 199 26.91 -2.81 7.17
C GLU A 199 25.72 -2.04 7.75
N SER A 200 25.80 -0.68 7.76
CA SER A 200 24.72 0.18 8.22
C SER A 200 23.49 0.10 7.32
N LEU A 201 23.67 0.03 5.99
CA LEU A 201 22.58 -0.11 5.02
C LEU A 201 21.84 -1.44 5.21
N ILE A 202 22.59 -2.55 5.27
CA ILE A 202 22.00 -3.88 5.50
C ILE A 202 21.21 -3.89 6.80
N THR A 203 21.76 -3.35 7.88
CA THR A 203 21.11 -3.25 9.19
C THR A 203 19.84 -2.41 9.11
N ALA A 204 19.90 -1.23 8.48
CA ALA A 204 18.75 -0.34 8.36
C ALA A 204 17.62 -0.97 7.53
N LEU A 205 17.95 -1.62 6.42
CA LEU A 205 16.96 -2.34 5.60
C LEU A 205 16.35 -3.54 6.34
N TYR A 206 17.12 -4.23 7.18
CA TYR A 206 16.60 -5.30 8.03
C TYR A 206 15.63 -4.78 9.09
N ALA A 207 16.03 -3.73 9.81
CA ALA A 207 15.26 -3.12 10.88
C ALA A 207 14.01 -2.37 10.35
N ASN A 208 14.02 -1.97 9.07
CA ASN A 208 12.88 -1.27 8.48
C ASN A 208 11.64 -2.15 8.45
N PRO A 209 10.54 -1.75 9.13
CA PRO A 209 9.28 -2.47 9.09
C PRO A 209 8.79 -2.68 7.64
N ASN A 210 8.25 -3.87 7.35
CA ASN A 210 7.67 -4.18 6.05
C ASN A 210 6.52 -5.18 6.20
N GLY A 211 5.46 -5.00 5.42
CA GLY A 211 4.25 -5.82 5.53
C GLY A 211 3.31 -5.31 6.61
N ILE A 212 2.55 -6.21 7.19
CA ILE A 212 1.58 -5.90 8.26
C ILE A 212 2.34 -5.47 9.52
N TYR A 213 2.02 -4.29 10.03
CA TYR A 213 2.51 -3.82 11.33
C TYR A 213 1.50 -4.11 12.45
N ARG A 214 0.20 -3.89 12.17
CA ARG A 214 -0.90 -4.17 13.10
C ARG A 214 -2.16 -4.58 12.36
N LEU A 215 -2.88 -5.56 12.91
CA LEU A 215 -4.25 -5.90 12.52
C LEU A 215 -5.26 -5.08 13.32
N SER A 216 -6.43 -4.82 12.74
CA SER A 216 -7.54 -4.15 13.43
C SER A 216 -8.04 -5.01 14.60
N PRO A 217 -8.22 -4.42 15.79
CA PRO A 217 -8.87 -5.13 16.88
C PRO A 217 -10.39 -5.22 16.73
N ASP A 218 -10.98 -4.39 15.85
CA ASP A 218 -12.43 -4.23 15.71
C ASP A 218 -13.01 -5.04 14.54
N ILE A 219 -12.20 -5.28 13.49
CA ILE A 219 -12.60 -6.02 12.30
C ILE A 219 -11.61 -7.16 12.07
N ASN A 220 -12.10 -8.39 12.11
CA ASN A 220 -11.26 -9.57 11.97
C ASN A 220 -10.60 -9.64 10.58
N GLY A 221 -9.29 -9.87 10.56
CA GLY A 221 -8.51 -10.01 9.32
C GLY A 221 -8.16 -8.69 8.62
N LEU A 222 -8.73 -7.56 9.05
CA LEU A 222 -8.40 -6.26 8.48
C LEU A 222 -7.00 -5.81 8.90
N VAL A 223 -6.19 -5.40 7.94
CA VAL A 223 -4.92 -4.71 8.21
C VAL A 223 -5.23 -3.28 8.64
N GLN A 224 -4.80 -2.89 9.83
CA GLN A 224 -4.94 -1.52 10.32
C GLN A 224 -3.76 -0.66 9.90
N THR A 225 -2.54 -1.17 10.08
CA THR A 225 -1.30 -0.44 9.82
C THR A 225 -0.30 -1.33 9.10
N SER A 226 0.33 -0.82 8.05
CA SER A 226 1.34 -1.52 7.25
C SER A 226 2.40 -0.58 6.71
N ASN A 227 3.51 -1.15 6.25
CA ASN A 227 4.52 -0.43 5.48
C ASN A 227 5.00 -1.29 4.30
N ASN A 228 5.29 -0.64 3.19
CA ASN A 228 5.93 -1.23 2.02
C ASN A 228 7.28 -0.56 1.78
N THR A 229 8.37 -1.34 1.83
CA THR A 229 9.70 -0.91 1.39
C THR A 229 9.73 -0.99 -0.14
N ALA A 230 9.24 0.05 -0.78
CA ALA A 230 8.86 0.04 -2.19
C ALA A 230 10.05 0.16 -3.16
N ARG A 231 11.02 0.99 -2.82
CA ARG A 231 12.19 1.28 -3.66
C ARG A 231 13.45 1.28 -2.82
N VAL A 232 14.49 0.59 -3.30
CA VAL A 232 15.85 0.70 -2.79
C VAL A 232 16.77 0.88 -3.97
N GLU A 233 17.45 2.00 -4.05
CA GLU A 233 18.35 2.33 -5.13
C GLU A 233 19.66 2.90 -4.59
N LEU A 234 20.77 2.36 -5.04
CA LEU A 234 22.11 2.92 -4.91
C LEU A 234 22.72 3.03 -6.30
N ARG A 235 22.86 4.24 -6.78
CA ARG A 235 23.46 4.53 -8.09
C ARG A 235 24.34 5.76 -7.99
N ASP A 236 25.54 5.71 -8.54
CA ASP A 236 26.49 6.84 -8.58
C ASP A 236 26.74 7.48 -7.20
N GLY A 237 26.81 6.65 -6.15
CA GLY A 237 27.00 7.10 -4.77
C GLY A 237 25.76 7.75 -4.12
N ILE A 238 24.61 7.74 -4.79
CA ILE A 238 23.36 8.25 -4.24
C ILE A 238 22.49 7.05 -3.82
N LEU A 239 22.24 6.95 -2.52
CA LEU A 239 21.29 6.01 -1.94
C LEU A 239 19.92 6.65 -1.83
N THR A 240 18.88 5.96 -2.29
CA THR A 240 17.47 6.33 -2.10
C THR A 240 16.69 5.13 -1.59
N VAL A 241 15.98 5.28 -0.48
CA VAL A 241 15.00 4.32 0.01
C VAL A 241 13.64 4.98 0.11
N GLN A 242 12.62 4.37 -0.50
CA GLN A 242 11.26 4.88 -0.49
C GLN A 242 10.31 3.87 0.12
N CYS A 243 9.53 4.34 1.08
CA CYS A 243 8.49 3.55 1.73
C CYS A 243 7.12 4.23 1.58
N LEU A 244 6.08 3.43 1.63
CA LEU A 244 4.70 3.89 1.80
C LEU A 244 4.11 3.24 3.04
N THR A 245 3.83 4.06 4.04
CA THR A 245 3.17 3.65 5.28
C THR A 245 1.68 3.93 5.17
N ARG A 246 0.85 2.95 5.54
CA ARG A 246 -0.61 3.06 5.50
C ARG A 246 -1.21 2.75 6.87
N SER A 247 -2.26 3.46 7.24
CA SER A 247 -3.09 3.13 8.40
C SER A 247 -4.46 3.79 8.31
N SER A 248 -5.49 3.11 8.83
CA SER A 248 -6.80 3.73 9.09
C SER A 248 -6.80 4.60 10.36
N VAL A 249 -5.74 4.52 11.18
CA VAL A 249 -5.56 5.30 12.42
C VAL A 249 -4.41 6.28 12.23
N GLU A 250 -4.73 7.58 12.18
CA GLU A 250 -3.77 8.64 11.85
C GLU A 250 -2.54 8.65 12.77
N THR A 251 -2.75 8.51 14.08
CA THR A 251 -1.65 8.51 15.06
C THR A 251 -0.71 7.32 14.90
N GLU A 252 -1.21 6.14 14.53
CA GLU A 252 -0.38 4.97 14.25
C GLU A 252 0.38 5.09 12.93
N LYS A 253 -0.26 5.67 11.89
CA LYS A 253 0.42 5.99 10.63
C LYS A 253 1.65 6.84 10.88
N MET A 254 1.48 7.92 11.63
CA MET A 254 2.56 8.84 11.95
C MET A 254 3.62 8.25 12.87
N ASP A 255 3.22 7.38 13.81
CA ASP A 255 4.18 6.71 14.69
C ASP A 255 5.07 5.73 13.91
N LEU A 256 4.48 4.90 13.04
CA LEU A 256 5.25 3.99 12.19
C LEU A 256 6.15 4.75 11.21
N ALA A 257 5.64 5.81 10.56
CA ALA A 257 6.45 6.66 9.70
C ALA A 257 7.64 7.27 10.47
N ARG A 258 7.42 7.72 11.71
CA ARG A 258 8.49 8.25 12.58
C ARG A 258 9.53 7.17 12.93
N ALA A 259 9.11 5.95 13.20
CA ALA A 259 10.05 4.85 13.44
C ALA A 259 10.96 4.61 12.22
N ILE A 260 10.40 4.65 11.00
CA ILE A 260 11.15 4.53 9.75
C ILE A 260 12.11 5.71 9.57
N VAL A 261 11.65 6.94 9.83
CA VAL A 261 12.50 8.14 9.81
C VAL A 261 13.71 7.95 10.72
N ARG A 262 13.48 7.56 11.98
CA ARG A 262 14.57 7.38 12.97
C ARG A 262 15.54 6.28 12.57
N ASN A 263 15.06 5.20 11.96
CA ASN A 263 15.89 4.12 11.46
C ASN A 263 16.88 4.60 10.39
N PHE A 264 16.41 5.36 9.40
CA PHE A 264 17.28 5.86 8.33
C PHE A 264 18.12 7.10 8.74
N GLU A 265 17.61 7.95 9.63
CA GLU A 265 18.42 9.02 10.23
C GLU A 265 19.63 8.45 11.00
N ALA A 266 19.46 7.35 11.73
CA ALA A 266 20.56 6.66 12.43
C ALA A 266 21.64 6.16 11.47
N MET A 267 21.29 5.85 10.23
CA MET A 267 22.21 5.49 9.15
C MET A 267 22.85 6.74 8.51
N GLY A 268 22.44 7.97 8.87
CA GLY A 268 22.93 9.23 8.30
C GLY A 268 22.23 9.66 7.02
N CYS A 269 21.02 9.17 6.76
CA CYS A 269 20.18 9.67 5.67
C CYS A 269 19.49 10.99 6.04
N GLN A 270 19.24 11.82 5.05
CA GLN A 270 18.19 12.83 5.10
C GLN A 270 16.86 12.15 4.81
N VAL A 271 15.84 12.43 5.62
CA VAL A 271 14.54 11.78 5.47
C VAL A 271 13.43 12.80 5.33
N GLU A 272 12.65 12.67 4.28
CA GLU A 272 11.50 13.52 3.98
C GLU A 272 10.20 12.74 4.06
N LEU A 273 9.16 13.38 4.59
CA LEU A 273 7.78 12.91 4.59
C LEU A 273 7.00 13.65 3.52
N GLY A 274 6.20 12.92 2.73
CA GLY A 274 5.40 13.51 1.66
C GLY A 274 4.13 12.72 1.39
N GLY A 275 3.29 13.19 0.43
CA GLY A 275 2.11 12.46 -0.03
C GLY A 275 1.15 12.06 1.09
N ASN A 276 1.07 12.85 2.17
CA ASN A 276 0.22 12.51 3.31
C ASN A 276 -1.26 12.74 2.99
N TYR A 277 -2.07 11.69 3.15
CA TYR A 277 -3.52 11.77 3.15
C TYR A 277 -4.10 10.99 4.33
N PRO A 278 -5.24 11.45 4.91
CA PRO A 278 -5.80 10.84 6.09
C PRO A 278 -6.50 9.52 5.80
N GLY A 279 -6.57 8.65 6.81
CA GLY A 279 -7.43 7.49 6.82
C GLY A 279 -8.80 7.80 7.40
N TRP A 280 -9.68 6.82 7.30
CA TRP A 280 -11.00 6.80 7.91
C TRP A 280 -11.08 5.57 8.82
N ALA A 281 -11.04 5.82 10.13
CA ALA A 281 -11.10 4.75 11.12
C ALA A 281 -12.50 4.10 11.10
N PRO A 282 -12.58 2.76 11.02
CA PRO A 282 -13.86 2.05 11.01
C PRO A 282 -14.70 2.35 12.24
N ASN A 283 -16.00 2.63 12.03
CA ASN A 283 -16.98 2.76 13.10
C ASN A 283 -18.10 1.70 13.00
N PRO A 284 -17.92 0.52 13.60
CA PRO A 284 -18.92 -0.55 13.53
C PRO A 284 -20.22 -0.26 14.31
N LYS A 285 -20.31 0.88 15.01
CA LYS A 285 -21.45 1.28 15.82
C LYS A 285 -22.24 2.44 15.22
N SER A 286 -21.96 2.86 13.98
CA SER A 286 -22.68 3.95 13.34
C SER A 286 -24.14 3.60 13.08
N ASN A 287 -25.02 4.60 13.17
CA ASN A 287 -26.45 4.40 12.94
C ASN A 287 -26.74 4.05 11.48
N ILE A 288 -26.03 4.70 10.55
CA ILE A 288 -26.20 4.42 9.12
C ILE A 288 -25.79 2.98 8.78
N LEU A 289 -24.71 2.45 9.34
CA LEU A 289 -24.32 1.05 9.15
C LEU A 289 -25.41 0.09 9.67
N THR A 290 -25.93 0.36 10.86
CA THR A 290 -27.01 -0.45 11.46
C THR A 290 -28.25 -0.47 10.56
N THR A 291 -28.66 0.71 10.08
CA THR A 291 -29.81 0.87 9.18
C THR A 291 -29.58 0.13 7.85
N MET A 292 -28.45 0.40 7.18
CA MET A 292 -28.16 -0.20 5.88
C MET A 292 -27.98 -1.71 5.97
N SER A 293 -27.33 -2.23 7.01
CA SER A 293 -27.20 -3.68 7.21
C SER A 293 -28.57 -4.34 7.43
N GLY A 294 -29.47 -3.69 8.15
CA GLY A 294 -30.84 -4.16 8.33
C GLY A 294 -31.62 -4.23 7.00
N LEU A 295 -31.55 -3.16 6.23
CA LEU A 295 -32.19 -3.07 4.90
C LEU A 295 -31.63 -4.11 3.92
N TYR A 296 -30.30 -4.30 3.92
CA TYR A 296 -29.67 -5.29 3.05
C TYR A 296 -30.21 -6.70 3.33
N ARG A 297 -30.28 -7.11 4.62
CA ARG A 297 -30.87 -8.40 5.03
C ARG A 297 -32.32 -8.53 4.64
N GLU A 298 -33.08 -7.45 4.79
CA GLU A 298 -34.52 -7.46 4.44
C GLU A 298 -34.75 -7.63 2.94
N LEU A 299 -34.01 -6.88 2.12
CA LEU A 299 -34.16 -6.87 0.66
C LEU A 299 -33.61 -8.14 0.00
N PHE A 300 -32.41 -8.58 0.40
CA PHE A 300 -31.69 -9.60 -0.33
C PHE A 300 -31.62 -10.95 0.39
N LYS A 301 -32.04 -11.02 1.65
CA LYS A 301 -31.99 -12.23 2.50
C LYS A 301 -30.58 -12.79 2.71
N GLU A 302 -29.59 -11.92 2.63
CA GLU A 302 -28.16 -12.18 2.78
C GLU A 302 -27.54 -11.22 3.79
N GLU A 303 -26.40 -11.59 4.37
CA GLU A 303 -25.61 -10.68 5.21
C GLU A 303 -24.72 -9.81 4.32
N PRO A 304 -24.66 -8.49 4.53
CA PRO A 304 -23.68 -7.67 3.84
C PRO A 304 -22.29 -7.95 4.39
N ASN A 305 -21.28 -7.85 3.54
CA ASN A 305 -19.89 -7.90 3.92
C ASN A 305 -19.46 -6.52 4.46
N ILE A 306 -19.33 -6.40 5.79
CA ILE A 306 -18.88 -5.16 6.43
C ILE A 306 -17.37 -5.13 6.41
N ASN A 307 -16.79 -4.19 5.68
CA ASN A 307 -15.38 -4.15 5.36
C ASN A 307 -14.78 -2.75 5.58
N ALA A 308 -13.45 -2.68 5.53
CA ALA A 308 -12.69 -1.46 5.40
C ALA A 308 -11.56 -1.67 4.38
N CYS A 309 -11.39 -0.71 3.50
CA CYS A 309 -10.38 -0.77 2.45
C CYS A 309 -9.00 -0.40 3.00
N HIS A 310 -7.97 -1.22 2.77
CA HIS A 310 -6.59 -0.84 3.14
C HIS A 310 -5.90 -0.02 2.03
N ALA A 311 -6.67 0.80 1.32
CA ALA A 311 -6.26 1.81 0.34
C ALA A 311 -6.95 3.15 0.67
N GLY A 312 -6.67 4.21 -0.08
CA GLY A 312 -7.32 5.51 0.09
C GLY A 312 -8.74 5.53 -0.47
N LEU A 313 -9.63 6.27 0.18
CA LEU A 313 -10.94 6.69 -0.32
C LEU A 313 -11.15 8.16 0.06
N GLU A 314 -11.90 8.90 -0.75
CA GLU A 314 -12.25 10.30 -0.45
C GLU A 314 -12.93 10.47 0.90
N CYS A 315 -13.63 9.43 1.38
CA CYS A 315 -14.23 9.38 2.72
C CYS A 315 -13.25 9.70 3.86
N GLY A 316 -11.97 9.28 3.73
CA GLY A 316 -10.92 9.62 4.70
C GLY A 316 -10.65 11.12 4.78
N ILE A 317 -10.59 11.76 3.63
CA ILE A 317 -10.35 13.21 3.51
C ILE A 317 -11.58 13.99 3.98
N LEU A 318 -12.76 13.62 3.49
CA LEU A 318 -14.02 14.26 3.82
C LEU A 318 -14.32 14.14 5.32
N GLY A 319 -14.10 12.97 5.92
CA GLY A 319 -14.28 12.74 7.36
C GLY A 319 -13.38 13.61 8.23
N THR A 320 -12.19 13.98 7.74
CA THR A 320 -11.32 14.93 8.45
C THR A 320 -11.91 16.35 8.47
N ASN A 321 -12.56 16.77 7.39
CA ASN A 321 -13.18 18.09 7.27
C ASN A 321 -14.57 18.14 7.95
N TYR A 322 -15.22 16.98 8.15
CA TYR A 322 -16.54 16.81 8.73
C TYR A 322 -16.53 15.70 9.80
N PRO A 323 -15.86 15.90 10.96
CA PRO A 323 -15.61 14.84 11.95
C PRO A 323 -16.88 14.29 12.62
N ASP A 324 -17.98 15.04 12.59
CA ASP A 324 -19.28 14.64 13.16
C ASP A 324 -20.19 13.93 12.15
N MET A 325 -19.73 13.72 10.91
CA MET A 325 -20.50 13.09 9.84
C MET A 325 -20.32 11.57 9.88
N GLU A 326 -21.43 10.82 9.88
CA GLU A 326 -21.38 9.37 9.66
C GLU A 326 -21.14 9.09 8.18
N LEU A 327 -20.16 8.24 7.89
CA LEU A 327 -19.73 7.93 6.53
C LEU A 327 -19.95 6.43 6.27
N ILE A 328 -20.39 6.11 5.06
CA ILE A 328 -20.47 4.75 4.56
C ILE A 328 -20.29 4.73 3.05
N SER A 329 -19.55 3.74 2.53
CA SER A 329 -19.38 3.53 1.10
C SER A 329 -19.98 2.21 0.67
N PHE A 330 -20.63 2.19 -0.49
CA PHE A 330 -21.24 1.03 -1.13
C PHE A 330 -21.29 1.25 -2.65
N GLY A 331 -21.60 0.24 -3.43
CA GLY A 331 -21.65 0.41 -4.87
C GLY A 331 -22.06 -0.85 -5.63
N PRO A 332 -22.15 -0.80 -6.95
CA PRO A 332 -22.36 -1.96 -7.80
C PRO A 332 -21.04 -2.69 -8.08
N ASN A 333 -21.14 -3.93 -8.56
CA ASN A 333 -19.99 -4.69 -9.01
C ASN A 333 -19.29 -4.01 -10.20
N ILE A 334 -18.05 -3.60 -9.97
CA ILE A 334 -17.13 -3.08 -10.97
C ILE A 334 -15.97 -4.06 -11.10
N ARG A 335 -15.48 -4.27 -12.30
CA ARG A 335 -14.32 -5.14 -12.56
C ARG A 335 -13.39 -4.47 -13.55
N GLY A 336 -12.11 -4.58 -13.29
CA GLY A 336 -11.08 -3.93 -14.07
C GLY A 336 -11.04 -2.41 -13.88
N ALA A 337 -11.41 -1.92 -12.70
CA ALA A 337 -11.27 -0.51 -12.33
C ALA A 337 -9.86 0.02 -12.64
N HIS A 338 -9.75 1.30 -12.98
CA HIS A 338 -8.53 1.99 -13.39
C HIS A 338 -7.89 1.42 -14.67
N SER A 339 -8.66 0.70 -15.50
CA SER A 339 -8.17 0.15 -16.76
C SER A 339 -9.14 0.40 -17.92
N PRO A 340 -8.65 0.33 -19.19
CA PRO A 340 -9.53 0.44 -20.37
C PRO A 340 -10.59 -0.67 -20.46
N ASP A 341 -10.41 -1.77 -19.73
CA ASP A 341 -11.34 -2.91 -19.71
C ASP A 341 -12.37 -2.82 -18.55
N GLU A 342 -12.46 -1.67 -17.91
CA GLU A 342 -13.41 -1.43 -16.83
C GLU A 342 -14.84 -1.69 -17.27
N LYS A 343 -15.58 -2.43 -16.46
CA LYS A 343 -16.96 -2.82 -16.73
C LYS A 343 -17.77 -2.93 -15.45
N CYS A 344 -19.05 -2.57 -15.56
CA CYS A 344 -20.03 -2.67 -14.48
C CYS A 344 -21.08 -3.73 -14.82
N GLN A 345 -21.47 -4.53 -13.81
CA GLN A 345 -22.47 -5.59 -13.98
C GLN A 345 -23.89 -4.98 -13.91
N VAL A 346 -24.67 -5.10 -14.99
CA VAL A 346 -26.00 -4.48 -15.09
C VAL A 346 -26.97 -4.94 -13.97
N SER A 347 -27.00 -6.24 -13.65
CA SER A 347 -27.85 -6.74 -12.56
C SER A 347 -27.46 -6.19 -11.18
N SER A 348 -26.17 -5.99 -10.97
CA SER A 348 -25.63 -5.38 -9.75
C SER A 348 -25.99 -3.89 -9.65
N VAL A 349 -26.00 -3.14 -10.76
CA VAL A 349 -26.51 -1.77 -10.80
C VAL A 349 -27.97 -1.69 -10.33
N GLN A 350 -28.80 -2.63 -10.80
CA GLN A 350 -30.22 -2.70 -10.37
C GLN A 350 -30.35 -3.02 -8.89
N LYS A 351 -29.54 -3.96 -8.37
CA LYS A 351 -29.49 -4.31 -6.95
C LYS A 351 -29.08 -3.09 -6.11
N SER A 352 -27.97 -2.43 -6.49
CA SER A 352 -27.44 -1.26 -5.77
C SER A 352 -28.42 -0.07 -5.83
N TRP A 353 -29.10 0.12 -6.95
CA TRP A 353 -30.14 1.14 -7.06
C TRP A 353 -31.32 0.88 -6.11
N THR A 354 -31.83 -0.35 -6.05
CA THR A 354 -32.89 -0.73 -5.11
C THR A 354 -32.47 -0.50 -3.67
N PHE A 355 -31.24 -0.86 -3.33
CA PHE A 355 -30.67 -0.67 -2.00
C PHE A 355 -30.50 0.83 -1.65
N PHE A 356 -30.02 1.62 -2.62
CA PHE A 356 -29.88 3.08 -2.45
C PHE A 356 -31.20 3.76 -2.19
N LEU A 357 -32.27 3.43 -2.94
CA LEU A 357 -33.59 3.99 -2.74
C LEU A 357 -34.16 3.62 -1.36
N ALA A 358 -34.06 2.36 -0.95
CA ALA A 358 -34.48 1.91 0.36
C ALA A 358 -33.69 2.62 1.49
N THR A 359 -32.39 2.88 1.26
CA THR A 359 -31.57 3.65 2.20
C THR A 359 -32.06 5.08 2.33
N LEU A 360 -32.33 5.78 1.23
CA LEU A 360 -32.83 7.16 1.26
C LEU A 360 -34.17 7.30 1.99
N GLU A 361 -35.08 6.34 1.81
CA GLU A 361 -36.37 6.31 2.48
C GLU A 361 -36.24 6.07 4.00
N ASN A 362 -35.18 5.39 4.44
CA ASN A 362 -34.98 4.97 5.83
C ASN A 362 -33.77 5.62 6.51
N ILE A 363 -33.31 6.76 6.03
CA ILE A 363 -32.20 7.50 6.68
C ILE A 363 -32.50 7.74 8.15
N PRO A 364 -31.58 7.34 9.07
CA PRO A 364 -31.81 7.53 10.50
C PRO A 364 -31.75 9.01 10.88
N ASN A 365 -32.53 9.40 11.89
CA ASN A 365 -32.37 10.71 12.51
C ASN A 365 -31.08 10.72 13.34
N VAL A 366 -30.14 11.58 13.03
CA VAL A 366 -28.84 11.79 13.71
C VAL A 366 -28.74 13.17 14.29
#